data_2b44bd7eda782f004020a3138cc40a0a
#
_entry.id   2b44bd7eda782f004020a3138cc40a0a
#
_cell.length_a   1.000
_cell.length_b   1.000
_cell.length_c   1.000
_cell.angle_alpha   90.00
_cell.angle_beta   90.00
_cell.angle_gamma   90.00
#
_symmetry.space_group_name_H-M   'P 1'
#
loop_
_entity.id
_entity.type
_entity.pdbx_description
1 polymer ?
#
loop_
_entity_poly.entity_id
_entity_poly.type
_entity_poly.pdbx_seq_one_letter_code
_entity_poly.pdbx_strand_id
1 'polypeptide(L)'
;MSGFRRVDESTVHQGHVWRLATAEFEAPDGRRFHRDIVRSPGAVGVVPVVFDAEGNPSVVLVSQYRPPYDDVVIEIPAGMRDIDGEDTADVARRELIEEAGLSAGDVEHLGDILPSPGMTDSVTTIYLATGCTPVPHDRQGPEEDFMEVLHVPLVDALAMIDDGRIRDAKTVSGLLLTDRRLRAADGT
;
A
#
# COMPACT_ATOMS: atom_id res chain seq x y z
N MET A 1 10.38 24.32 12.92
CA MET A 1 9.48 24.40 11.75
C MET A 1 10.32 24.89 10.58
N SER A 2 10.11 24.37 9.36
CA SER A 2 11.00 24.58 8.20
C SER A 2 11.05 26.01 7.66
N GLY A 3 10.12 26.90 8.06
CA GLY A 3 9.98 28.25 7.49
C GLY A 3 9.44 28.32 6.07
N PHE A 4 9.26 27.16 5.38
CA PHE A 4 8.56 27.11 4.10
C PHE A 4 7.04 27.18 4.32
N ARG A 5 6.34 27.91 3.42
CA ARG A 5 4.88 27.95 3.43
C ARG A 5 4.31 27.84 2.02
N ARG A 6 3.18 27.16 1.86
CA ARG A 6 2.39 27.21 0.63
C ARG A 6 1.64 28.54 0.59
N VAL A 7 1.72 29.23 -0.55
CA VAL A 7 1.13 30.55 -0.78
C VAL A 7 -0.19 30.42 -1.53
N ASP A 8 -0.17 29.62 -2.59
CA ASP A 8 -1.32 29.41 -3.48
C ASP A 8 -1.28 28.01 -4.07
N GLU A 9 -2.42 27.55 -4.59
CA GLU A 9 -2.55 26.28 -5.31
C GLU A 9 -3.71 26.36 -6.31
N SER A 10 -3.45 25.93 -7.53
CA SER A 10 -4.43 25.81 -8.58
C SER A 10 -4.48 24.40 -9.16
N THR A 11 -5.68 23.92 -9.50
CA THR A 11 -5.86 22.63 -10.17
C THR A 11 -5.53 22.77 -11.65
N VAL A 12 -4.60 21.93 -12.14
CA VAL A 12 -4.24 21.83 -13.55
C VAL A 12 -5.14 20.82 -14.26
N HIS A 13 -5.38 19.68 -13.60
CA HIS A 13 -6.22 18.60 -14.12
C HIS A 13 -6.94 17.88 -12.98
N GLN A 14 -8.23 17.65 -13.15
CA GLN A 14 -9.02 16.81 -12.28
C GLN A 14 -9.20 15.45 -12.94
N GLY A 15 -8.55 14.45 -12.41
CA GLY A 15 -8.73 13.05 -12.80
C GLY A 15 -9.88 12.40 -12.04
N HIS A 16 -10.04 11.11 -12.25
CA HIS A 16 -11.09 10.33 -11.59
C HIS A 16 -10.81 10.17 -10.09
N VAL A 17 -9.60 9.77 -9.74
CA VAL A 17 -9.15 9.56 -8.34
C VAL A 17 -8.16 10.65 -7.92
N TRP A 18 -7.21 11.02 -8.81
CA TRP A 18 -6.16 11.97 -8.51
C TRP A 18 -6.41 13.33 -9.13
N ARG A 19 -5.82 14.34 -8.52
CA ARG A 19 -5.86 15.71 -9.01
C ARG A 19 -4.42 16.21 -9.18
N LEU A 20 -4.06 16.67 -10.38
CA LEU A 20 -2.81 17.39 -10.61
C LEU A 20 -3.01 18.86 -10.25
N ALA A 21 -2.18 19.37 -9.37
CA ALA A 21 -2.17 20.78 -8.97
C ALA A 21 -0.78 21.39 -9.18
N THR A 22 -0.74 22.69 -9.46
CA THR A 22 0.49 23.51 -9.33
C THR A 22 0.33 24.39 -8.11
N ALA A 23 1.30 24.36 -7.20
CA ALA A 23 1.31 25.14 -5.99
C ALA A 23 2.52 26.09 -5.94
N GLU A 24 2.28 27.33 -5.47
CA GLU A 24 3.33 28.31 -5.19
C GLU A 24 3.76 28.21 -3.73
N PHE A 25 5.06 28.21 -3.51
CA PHE A 25 5.67 28.17 -2.19
C PHE A 25 6.60 29.38 -1.98
N GLU A 26 6.75 29.78 -0.72
CA GLU A 26 7.72 30.77 -0.29
C GLU A 26 8.74 30.09 0.63
N ALA A 27 10.02 30.28 0.30
CA ALA A 27 11.15 29.82 1.09
C ALA A 27 11.41 30.77 2.29
N PRO A 28 12.19 30.33 3.30
CA PRO A 28 12.49 31.17 4.48
C PRO A 28 13.17 32.50 4.16
N ASP A 29 13.82 32.60 3.01
CA ASP A 29 14.50 33.84 2.53
C ASP A 29 13.57 34.69 1.65
N GLY A 30 12.29 34.37 1.54
CA GLY A 30 11.28 35.09 0.76
C GLY A 30 11.24 34.75 -0.73
N ARG A 31 12.13 33.88 -1.25
CA ARG A 31 12.07 33.43 -2.65
C ARG A 31 10.83 32.57 -2.89
N ARG A 32 10.18 32.80 -4.02
CA ARG A 32 9.02 32.03 -4.46
C ARG A 32 9.40 31.02 -5.52
N PHE A 33 8.73 29.86 -5.50
CA PHE A 33 8.92 28.80 -6.46
C PHE A 33 7.64 27.96 -6.60
N HIS A 34 7.51 27.25 -7.72
CA HIS A 34 6.34 26.41 -8.00
C HIS A 34 6.72 24.94 -7.99
N ARG A 35 5.76 24.08 -7.64
CA ARG A 35 5.83 22.61 -7.77
C ARG A 35 4.51 22.06 -8.26
N ASP A 36 4.60 21.07 -9.14
CA ASP A 36 3.46 20.24 -9.51
C ASP A 36 3.30 19.14 -8.48
N ILE A 37 2.06 18.90 -8.08
CA ILE A 37 1.72 17.98 -7.00
C ILE A 37 0.56 17.09 -7.46
N VAL A 38 0.72 15.78 -7.34
CA VAL A 38 -0.38 14.84 -7.46
C VAL A 38 -1.06 14.71 -6.10
N ARG A 39 -2.29 15.22 -6.00
CA ARG A 39 -3.13 15.09 -4.81
C ARG A 39 -3.85 13.74 -4.82
N SER A 40 -3.78 13.02 -3.72
CA SER A 40 -4.30 11.66 -3.58
C SER A 40 -5.03 11.50 -2.24
N PRO A 41 -6.11 10.73 -2.17
CA PRO A 41 -6.75 10.38 -0.88
C PRO A 41 -5.86 9.49 -0.01
N GLY A 42 -4.80 8.92 -0.58
CA GLY A 42 -3.97 7.91 0.07
C GLY A 42 -4.44 6.49 -0.22
N ALA A 43 -3.73 5.52 0.33
CA ALA A 43 -4.01 4.10 0.14
C ALA A 43 -3.78 3.31 1.43
N VAL A 44 -4.28 2.09 1.44
CA VAL A 44 -4.02 1.11 2.49
C VAL A 44 -3.49 -0.16 1.85
N GLY A 45 -2.41 -0.72 2.39
CA GLY A 45 -1.91 -2.04 2.05
C GLY A 45 -2.00 -2.98 3.24
N VAL A 46 -2.28 -4.24 3.00
CA VAL A 46 -2.38 -5.26 4.04
C VAL A 46 -1.48 -6.45 3.71
N VAL A 47 -0.71 -6.93 4.69
CA VAL A 47 0.11 -8.14 4.59
C VAL A 47 -0.63 -9.28 5.28
N PRO A 48 -1.31 -10.16 4.55
CA PRO A 48 -1.96 -11.31 5.15
C PRO A 48 -0.91 -12.38 5.46
N VAL A 49 -0.85 -12.81 6.72
CA VAL A 49 0.03 -13.89 7.17
C VAL A 49 -0.79 -15.10 7.57
N VAL A 50 -0.44 -16.24 7.00
CA VAL A 50 -0.96 -17.56 7.36
C VAL A 50 0.19 -18.45 7.84
N PHE A 51 -0.06 -19.26 8.84
CA PHE A 51 0.93 -20.16 9.41
C PHE A 51 0.62 -21.61 9.02
N ASP A 52 1.63 -22.37 8.69
CA ASP A 52 1.49 -23.82 8.50
C ASP A 52 1.38 -24.55 9.86
N ALA A 53 1.26 -25.89 9.82
CA ALA A 53 1.14 -26.71 11.02
C ALA A 53 2.41 -26.68 11.91
N GLU A 54 3.55 -26.38 11.32
CA GLU A 54 4.86 -26.24 11.97
C GLU A 54 5.11 -24.81 12.51
N GLY A 55 4.19 -23.86 12.20
CA GLY A 55 4.28 -22.47 12.63
C GLY A 55 5.10 -21.57 11.70
N ASN A 56 5.45 -22.02 10.48
CA ASN A 56 6.17 -21.18 9.54
C ASN A 56 5.22 -20.17 8.87
N PRO A 57 5.58 -18.88 8.77
CA PRO A 57 4.75 -17.87 8.15
C PRO A 57 4.85 -17.91 6.62
N SER A 58 3.69 -17.85 5.98
CA SER A 58 3.54 -17.54 4.56
C SER A 58 2.73 -16.25 4.42
N VAL A 59 3.01 -15.47 3.38
CA VAL A 59 2.26 -14.26 3.02
C VAL A 59 1.38 -14.53 1.81
N VAL A 60 0.25 -13.84 1.74
CA VAL A 60 -0.62 -13.86 0.56
C VAL A 60 -0.38 -12.58 -0.23
N LEU A 61 0.05 -12.73 -1.47
CA LEU A 61 0.33 -11.64 -2.40
C LEU A 61 -0.64 -11.71 -3.58
N VAL A 62 -0.72 -10.63 -4.31
CA VAL A 62 -1.47 -10.55 -5.57
C VAL A 62 -0.53 -10.22 -6.71
N SER A 63 -0.82 -10.77 -7.88
CA SER A 63 -0.09 -10.51 -9.12
C SER A 63 -1.08 -9.90 -10.10
N GLN A 64 -0.92 -8.60 -10.42
CA GLN A 64 -1.88 -7.87 -11.24
C GLN A 64 -1.20 -6.99 -12.27
N TYR A 65 -1.90 -6.74 -13.38
CA TYR A 65 -1.45 -5.83 -14.42
C TYR A 65 -1.54 -4.37 -13.94
N ARG A 66 -0.44 -3.64 -14.11
CA ARG A 66 -0.38 -2.21 -13.76
C ARG A 66 -0.16 -1.36 -15.02
N PRO A 67 -1.22 -0.70 -15.53
CA PRO A 67 -1.16 0.09 -16.77
C PRO A 67 0.00 1.09 -16.86
N PRO A 68 0.42 1.80 -15.78
CA PRO A 68 1.55 2.72 -15.86
C PRO A 68 2.90 2.08 -16.20
N TYR A 69 3.04 0.78 -15.95
CA TYR A 69 4.26 0.02 -16.24
C TYR A 69 4.12 -0.88 -17.49
N ASP A 70 2.89 -1.05 -18.00
CA ASP A 70 2.55 -2.03 -19.05
C ASP A 70 3.08 -3.42 -18.72
N ASP A 71 2.99 -3.81 -17.43
CA ASP A 71 3.58 -5.05 -16.90
C ASP A 71 2.77 -5.56 -15.72
N VAL A 72 3.00 -6.84 -15.37
CA VAL A 72 2.46 -7.48 -14.18
C VAL A 72 3.37 -7.19 -12.99
N VAL A 73 2.76 -6.79 -11.87
CA VAL A 73 3.46 -6.45 -10.63
C VAL A 73 2.96 -7.35 -9.49
N ILE A 74 3.89 -7.84 -8.67
CA ILE A 74 3.58 -8.61 -7.47
C ILE A 74 3.47 -7.63 -6.29
N GLU A 75 2.32 -7.66 -5.63
CA GLU A 75 1.96 -6.68 -4.61
C GLU A 75 1.30 -7.34 -3.39
N ILE A 76 1.30 -6.66 -2.25
CA ILE A 76 0.35 -6.96 -1.17
C ILE A 76 -1.04 -6.46 -1.57
N PRO A 77 -2.15 -7.08 -1.15
CA PRO A 77 -3.49 -6.55 -1.30
C PRO A 77 -3.57 -5.10 -0.83
N ALA A 78 -4.15 -4.22 -1.66
CA ALA A 78 -4.16 -2.79 -1.36
C ALA A 78 -5.16 -2.00 -2.20
N GLY A 79 -5.84 -1.05 -1.58
CA GLY A 79 -6.75 -0.14 -2.28
C GLY A 79 -6.68 1.29 -1.80
N MET A 80 -7.46 2.12 -2.48
CA MET A 80 -7.52 3.55 -2.25
C MET A 80 -8.48 3.87 -1.09
N ARG A 81 -8.20 4.99 -0.40
CA ARG A 81 -9.09 5.58 0.60
C ARG A 81 -10.14 6.47 -0.09
N ASP A 82 -11.01 5.88 -0.85
CA ASP A 82 -12.00 6.55 -1.70
C ASP A 82 -13.37 6.74 -1.05
N ILE A 83 -13.59 6.15 0.14
CA ILE A 83 -14.79 6.33 0.95
C ILE A 83 -14.49 7.31 2.09
N ASP A 84 -15.17 8.47 2.06
CA ASP A 84 -14.99 9.52 3.05
C ASP A 84 -15.31 9.03 4.47
N GLY A 85 -14.34 9.15 5.38
CA GLY A 85 -14.49 8.79 6.79
C GLY A 85 -14.34 7.30 7.12
N GLU A 86 -14.05 6.45 6.13
CA GLU A 86 -13.75 5.04 6.37
C GLU A 86 -12.44 4.91 7.16
N ASP A 87 -12.45 4.11 8.24
CA ASP A 87 -11.25 3.80 9.00
C ASP A 87 -10.27 2.98 8.16
N THR A 88 -8.97 3.27 8.25
CA THR A 88 -7.95 2.58 7.45
C THR A 88 -7.86 1.08 7.75
N ALA A 89 -8.22 0.64 8.95
CA ALA A 89 -8.30 -0.79 9.28
C ALA A 89 -9.50 -1.46 8.59
N ASP A 90 -10.61 -0.75 8.38
CA ASP A 90 -11.76 -1.27 7.64
C ASP A 90 -11.45 -1.34 6.14
N VAL A 91 -10.74 -0.34 5.58
CA VAL A 91 -10.19 -0.43 4.21
C VAL A 91 -9.32 -1.68 4.07
N ALA A 92 -8.39 -1.94 5.00
CA ALA A 92 -7.53 -3.13 4.97
C ALA A 92 -8.33 -4.44 4.95
N ARG A 93 -9.42 -4.52 5.74
CA ARG A 93 -10.29 -5.70 5.78
C ARG A 93 -11.07 -5.88 4.49
N ARG A 94 -11.57 -4.79 3.91
CA ARG A 94 -12.32 -4.80 2.65
C ARG A 94 -11.43 -5.27 1.50
N GLU A 95 -10.27 -4.65 1.32
CA GLU A 95 -9.31 -5.01 0.26
C GLU A 95 -8.82 -6.46 0.38
N LEU A 96 -8.63 -6.93 1.62
CA LEU A 96 -8.26 -8.33 1.85
C LEU A 96 -9.32 -9.32 1.34
N ILE A 97 -10.60 -8.99 1.47
CA ILE A 97 -11.71 -9.80 0.94
C ILE A 97 -11.76 -9.69 -0.59
N GLU A 98 -11.73 -8.47 -1.11
CA GLU A 98 -11.87 -8.18 -2.53
C GLU A 98 -10.75 -8.83 -3.33
N GLU A 99 -9.50 -8.56 -2.99
CA GLU A 99 -8.35 -9.00 -3.75
C GLU A 99 -7.83 -10.40 -3.38
N ALA A 100 -7.81 -10.77 -2.10
CA ALA A 100 -7.22 -12.05 -1.67
C ALA A 100 -8.24 -13.14 -1.30
N GLY A 101 -9.54 -12.82 -1.19
CA GLY A 101 -10.56 -13.77 -0.73
C GLY A 101 -10.32 -14.25 0.70
N LEU A 102 -9.86 -13.36 1.57
CA LEU A 102 -9.55 -13.67 2.96
C LEU A 102 -10.26 -12.71 3.91
N SER A 103 -10.73 -13.24 5.04
CA SER A 103 -11.20 -12.47 6.18
C SER A 103 -10.17 -12.55 7.31
N ALA A 104 -9.73 -11.42 7.86
CA ALA A 104 -8.76 -11.37 8.95
C ALA A 104 -9.43 -11.53 10.32
N GLY A 105 -8.80 -12.32 11.20
CA GLY A 105 -9.14 -12.36 12.62
C GLY A 105 -8.69 -11.08 13.33
N ASP A 106 -7.49 -10.59 13.01
CA ASP A 106 -6.93 -9.34 13.53
C ASP A 106 -6.20 -8.56 12.45
N VAL A 107 -6.18 -7.22 12.56
CA VAL A 107 -5.38 -6.32 11.73
C VAL A 107 -4.61 -5.37 12.65
N GLU A 108 -3.28 -5.36 12.51
CA GLU A 108 -2.35 -4.55 13.30
C GLU A 108 -1.72 -3.48 12.40
N HIS A 109 -1.77 -2.22 12.80
CA HIS A 109 -1.07 -1.14 12.10
C HIS A 109 0.45 -1.30 12.22
N LEU A 110 1.15 -1.42 11.08
CA LEU A 110 2.60 -1.55 11.04
C LEU A 110 3.31 -0.21 10.84
N GLY A 111 2.70 0.72 10.11
CA GLY A 111 3.26 2.04 9.85
C GLY A 111 2.68 2.72 8.62
N ASP A 112 3.05 3.99 8.46
CA ASP A 112 2.69 4.80 7.30
C ASP A 112 3.93 5.06 6.45
N ILE A 113 3.79 4.93 5.14
CA ILE A 113 4.85 5.23 4.19
C ILE A 113 4.45 6.37 3.25
N LEU A 114 5.44 7.12 2.81
CA LEU A 114 5.31 8.17 1.80
C LEU A 114 5.87 7.64 0.48
N PRO A 115 5.05 7.14 -0.45
CA PRO A 115 5.53 6.42 -1.63
C PRO A 115 6.38 7.29 -2.57
N SER A 116 6.07 8.59 -2.65
CA SER A 116 6.82 9.54 -3.48
C SER A 116 6.69 10.98 -2.95
N PRO A 117 7.37 11.34 -1.84
CA PRO A 117 7.18 12.62 -1.15
C PRO A 117 7.62 13.86 -1.97
N GLY A 118 8.35 13.66 -3.06
CA GLY A 118 8.72 14.74 -4.00
C GLY A 118 7.64 15.05 -5.04
N MET A 119 6.61 14.21 -5.17
CA MET A 119 5.60 14.31 -6.23
C MET A 119 4.17 14.36 -5.70
N THR A 120 3.87 13.63 -4.63
CA THR A 120 2.52 13.46 -4.13
C THR A 120 2.44 13.63 -2.62
N ASP A 121 1.27 13.99 -2.12
CA ASP A 121 0.91 13.97 -0.70
C ASP A 121 0.28 12.65 -0.25
N SER A 122 0.30 11.63 -1.10
CA SER A 122 -0.20 10.31 -0.77
C SER A 122 0.50 9.74 0.46
N VAL A 123 -0.28 9.16 1.35
CA VAL A 123 0.19 8.30 2.44
C VAL A 123 -0.35 6.90 2.19
N THR A 124 0.48 5.89 2.33
CA THR A 124 0.03 4.49 2.31
C THR A 124 0.19 3.91 3.71
N THR A 125 -0.93 3.55 4.33
CA THR A 125 -0.97 2.90 5.63
C THR A 125 -0.84 1.40 5.45
N ILE A 126 0.09 0.77 6.19
CA ILE A 126 0.40 -0.67 6.08
C ILE A 126 -0.13 -1.40 7.31
N TYR A 127 -0.85 -2.47 7.07
CA TYR A 127 -1.36 -3.38 8.11
C TYR A 127 -0.79 -4.79 7.97
N LEU A 128 -0.64 -5.46 9.10
CA LEU A 128 -0.48 -6.91 9.20
C LEU A 128 -1.84 -7.53 9.47
N ALA A 129 -2.23 -8.54 8.70
CA ALA A 129 -3.43 -9.34 8.96
C ALA A 129 -3.06 -10.75 9.41
N THR A 130 -3.65 -11.21 10.52
CA THR A 130 -3.44 -12.55 11.06
C THR A 130 -4.77 -13.25 11.34
N GLY A 131 -4.73 -14.59 11.54
CA GLY A 131 -5.93 -15.38 11.70
C GLY A 131 -6.81 -15.38 10.47
N CYS A 132 -6.20 -15.29 9.29
CA CYS A 132 -6.89 -15.18 8.01
C CYS A 132 -7.63 -16.49 7.68
N THR A 133 -8.89 -16.37 7.26
CA THR A 133 -9.72 -17.48 6.83
C THR A 133 -10.28 -17.24 5.43
N PRO A 134 -10.35 -18.28 4.56
CA PRO A 134 -10.89 -18.11 3.21
C PRO A 134 -12.36 -17.69 3.21
N VAL A 135 -12.68 -16.73 2.34
CA VAL A 135 -14.04 -16.27 2.03
C VAL A 135 -14.19 -16.09 0.51
N PRO A 136 -15.41 -16.05 -0.04
CA PRO A 136 -15.59 -15.68 -1.45
C PRO A 136 -15.00 -14.31 -1.74
N HIS A 137 -14.33 -14.16 -2.90
CA HIS A 137 -13.86 -12.87 -3.40
C HIS A 137 -15.04 -11.94 -3.71
N ASP A 138 -14.84 -10.64 -3.55
CA ASP A 138 -15.77 -9.59 -3.94
C ASP A 138 -15.07 -8.60 -4.88
N ARG A 139 -14.55 -9.10 -6.00
CA ARG A 139 -13.72 -8.38 -6.97
C ARG A 139 -14.46 -7.22 -7.64
N GLN A 140 -13.75 -6.11 -7.80
CA GLN A 140 -14.28 -4.83 -8.30
C GLN A 140 -13.51 -4.39 -9.55
N GLY A 141 -13.95 -4.81 -10.72
CA GLY A 141 -13.41 -4.35 -11.98
C GLY A 141 -12.49 -5.31 -12.73
N PRO A 142 -12.16 -4.97 -13.98
CA PRO A 142 -11.52 -5.90 -14.91
C PRO A 142 -10.07 -6.24 -14.54
N GLU A 143 -9.33 -5.35 -13.88
CA GLU A 143 -7.96 -5.65 -13.45
C GLU A 143 -7.94 -6.76 -12.40
N GLU A 144 -8.93 -6.77 -11.49
CA GLU A 144 -9.03 -7.77 -10.45
C GLU A 144 -9.55 -9.12 -10.96
N ASP A 145 -10.33 -9.13 -12.06
CA ASP A 145 -10.82 -10.36 -12.69
C ASP A 145 -9.65 -11.25 -13.17
N PHE A 146 -8.55 -10.64 -13.60
CA PHE A 146 -7.35 -11.33 -14.10
C PHE A 146 -6.20 -11.39 -13.08
N MET A 147 -6.45 -10.95 -11.86
CA MET A 147 -5.45 -10.97 -10.79
C MET A 147 -5.27 -12.38 -10.25
N GLU A 148 -4.01 -12.78 -10.04
CA GLU A 148 -3.65 -14.04 -9.41
C GLU A 148 -3.31 -13.86 -7.93
N VAL A 149 -3.78 -14.77 -7.08
CA VAL A 149 -3.45 -14.81 -5.66
C VAL A 149 -2.31 -15.80 -5.45
N LEU A 150 -1.24 -15.35 -4.81
CA LEU A 150 -0.02 -16.11 -4.58
C LEU A 150 0.18 -16.38 -3.09
N HIS A 151 0.38 -17.63 -2.71
CA HIS A 151 0.77 -18.02 -1.36
C HIS A 151 2.28 -18.27 -1.35
N VAL A 152 3.05 -17.46 -0.63
CA VAL A 152 4.51 -17.48 -0.69
C VAL A 152 5.06 -17.57 0.74
N PRO A 153 5.95 -18.52 1.07
CA PRO A 153 6.67 -18.49 2.35
C PRO A 153 7.32 -17.12 2.56
N LEU A 154 7.23 -16.57 3.77
CA LEU A 154 7.74 -15.20 4.04
C LEU A 154 9.22 -15.08 3.67
N VAL A 155 10.02 -16.10 3.95
CA VAL A 155 11.46 -16.13 3.60
C VAL A 155 11.67 -16.03 2.09
N ASP A 156 10.83 -16.68 1.28
CA ASP A 156 10.91 -16.63 -0.17
C ASP A 156 10.41 -15.28 -0.70
N ALA A 157 9.36 -14.70 -0.10
CA ALA A 157 8.90 -13.36 -0.44
C ALA A 157 9.98 -12.28 -0.18
N LEU A 158 10.74 -12.42 0.90
CA LEU A 158 11.89 -11.55 1.17
C LEU A 158 13.01 -11.75 0.13
N ALA A 159 13.30 -12.98 -0.26
CA ALA A 159 14.26 -13.27 -1.33
C ALA A 159 13.81 -12.69 -2.69
N MET A 160 12.48 -12.62 -2.94
CA MET A 160 11.94 -11.98 -4.14
C MET A 160 12.14 -10.45 -4.17
N ILE A 161 12.36 -9.81 -3.02
CA ILE A 161 12.80 -8.41 -2.96
C ILE A 161 14.26 -8.31 -3.43
N ASP A 162 15.12 -9.18 -2.92
CA ASP A 162 16.56 -9.15 -3.21
C ASP A 162 16.85 -9.43 -4.70
N ASP A 163 16.10 -10.31 -5.34
CA ASP A 163 16.27 -10.66 -6.75
C ASP A 163 15.45 -9.77 -7.72
N GLY A 164 14.68 -8.82 -7.19
CA GLY A 164 13.96 -7.80 -7.97
C GLY A 164 12.64 -8.27 -8.57
N ARG A 165 12.11 -9.43 -8.20
CA ARG A 165 10.74 -9.85 -8.56
C ARG A 165 9.67 -9.02 -7.86
N ILE A 166 9.92 -8.63 -6.59
CA ILE A 166 9.08 -7.69 -5.84
C ILE A 166 9.78 -6.34 -5.82
N ARG A 167 9.15 -5.33 -6.44
CA ARG A 167 9.69 -3.98 -6.60
C ARG A 167 8.73 -2.88 -6.12
N ASP A 168 7.48 -3.22 -5.87
CA ASP A 168 6.48 -2.28 -5.39
C ASP A 168 6.81 -1.78 -3.98
N ALA A 169 6.86 -0.46 -3.78
CA ALA A 169 7.33 0.16 -2.55
C ALA A 169 6.50 -0.21 -1.31
N LYS A 170 5.15 -0.30 -1.44
CA LYS A 170 4.29 -0.69 -0.33
C LYS A 170 4.50 -2.16 0.04
N THR A 171 4.70 -3.02 -0.95
CA THR A 171 4.95 -4.46 -0.75
C THR A 171 6.30 -4.70 -0.10
N VAL A 172 7.37 -4.09 -0.60
CA VAL A 172 8.71 -4.14 0.03
C VAL A 172 8.64 -3.68 1.47
N SER A 173 8.04 -2.51 1.72
CA SER A 173 7.90 -1.97 3.08
C SER A 173 7.06 -2.86 3.98
N GLY A 174 5.92 -3.35 3.49
CA GLY A 174 5.01 -4.23 4.22
C GLY A 174 5.66 -5.53 4.63
N LEU A 175 6.37 -6.21 3.71
CA LEU A 175 7.07 -7.47 3.99
C LEU A 175 8.19 -7.29 5.02
N LEU A 176 9.01 -6.24 4.89
CA LEU A 176 10.09 -5.96 5.84
C LEU A 176 9.57 -5.59 7.23
N LEU A 177 8.49 -4.80 7.32
CA LEU A 177 7.85 -4.46 8.59
C LEU A 177 7.23 -5.70 9.24
N THR A 178 6.60 -6.58 8.44
CA THR A 178 6.03 -7.84 8.89
C THR A 178 7.11 -8.78 9.45
N ASP A 179 8.20 -9.01 8.72
CA ASP A 179 9.31 -9.85 9.18
C ASP A 179 9.86 -9.32 10.51
N ARG A 180 10.12 -8.02 10.60
CA ARG A 180 10.60 -7.38 11.84
C ARG A 180 9.59 -7.56 12.99
N ARG A 181 8.29 -7.44 12.72
CA ARG A 181 7.24 -7.56 13.73
C ARG A 181 7.14 -9.00 14.26
N LEU A 182 7.20 -10.00 13.38
CA LEU A 182 7.14 -11.40 13.75
C LEU A 182 8.37 -11.82 14.56
N ARG A 183 9.59 -11.46 14.13
CA ARG A 183 10.82 -11.71 14.90
C ARG A 183 10.78 -11.10 16.29
N ALA A 184 10.25 -9.88 16.42
CA ALA A 184 10.14 -9.24 17.74
C ALA A 184 9.16 -9.99 18.68
N ALA A 185 8.15 -10.66 18.15
CA ALA A 185 7.23 -11.49 18.93
C ALA A 185 7.89 -12.80 19.39
N ASP A 186 8.81 -13.37 18.57
CA ASP A 186 9.55 -14.60 18.87
C ASP A 186 10.77 -14.37 19.78
N GLY A 187 11.08 -13.11 20.14
CA GLY A 187 12.19 -12.75 21.02
C GLY A 187 13.58 -12.87 20.39
N THR A 188 13.66 -12.83 19.06
CA THR A 188 14.91 -12.92 18.26
C THR A 188 15.26 -11.60 17.56
#